data_89bc9a3f5da92ce5cd021f279da61f3c
#
_entry.id   89bc9a3f5da92ce5cd021f279da61f3c
#
_cell.length_a   1.000
_cell.length_b   1.000
_cell.length_c   1.000
_cell.angle_alpha   90.00
_cell.angle_beta   90.00
_cell.angle_gamma   90.00
#
_symmetry.space_group_name_H-M   'P 1'
#
loop_
_entity.id
_entity.type
_entity.pdbx_description
1 polymer ?
#
loop_
_entity_poly.entity_id
_entity_poly.type
_entity_poly.pdbx_seq_one_letter_code
_entity_poly.pdbx_strand_id
1 'polypeptide(L)'
;MKNGKCPKCGSTEIFTARDLPLKSGPFASNSIPISLTSMAALDNYVCTGCGLVEHYVADEQKLKEIAKKWEQVNAEKDADV
;
A
#
# COMPACT_ATOMS: atom_id res chain seq x y z
N MET A 1 7.34 1.91 -7.12
CA MET A 1 7.49 3.35 -7.44
C MET A 1 8.21 4.19 -6.38
N LYS A 2 8.59 3.59 -5.27
CA LYS A 2 9.34 4.32 -4.22
C LYS A 2 10.66 4.89 -4.71
N ASN A 3 11.23 4.29 -5.76
CA ASN A 3 12.49 4.74 -6.36
C ASN A 3 12.33 5.92 -7.31
N GLY A 4 11.10 6.44 -7.46
CA GLY A 4 10.83 7.59 -8.31
C GLY A 4 10.69 7.27 -9.80
N LYS A 5 10.48 5.99 -10.13
CA LYS A 5 10.30 5.58 -11.52
C LYS A 5 9.10 4.63 -11.65
N CYS A 6 8.24 4.91 -12.62
CA CYS A 6 7.05 4.11 -12.85
C CYS A 6 7.42 2.79 -13.55
N PRO A 7 7.04 1.63 -12.98
CA PRO A 7 7.33 0.34 -13.62
C PRO A 7 6.48 0.09 -14.86
N LYS A 8 5.39 0.84 -15.03
CA LYS A 8 4.48 0.66 -16.16
C LYS A 8 4.88 1.49 -17.38
N CYS A 9 5.15 2.79 -17.19
CA CYS A 9 5.42 3.70 -18.31
C CYS A 9 6.83 4.29 -18.32
N GLY A 10 7.62 4.04 -17.28
CA GLY A 10 8.99 4.53 -17.18
C GLY A 10 9.12 5.99 -16.80
N SER A 11 8.03 6.70 -16.56
CA SER A 11 8.04 8.11 -16.17
C SER A 11 8.69 8.31 -14.80
N THR A 12 9.31 9.47 -14.61
CA THR A 12 9.83 9.90 -13.31
C THR A 12 8.87 10.83 -12.58
N GLU A 13 7.68 11.02 -13.10
CA GLU A 13 6.66 11.89 -12.49
C GLU A 13 5.90 11.15 -11.40
N ILE A 14 6.60 10.78 -10.34
CA ILE A 14 6.05 10.04 -9.21
C ILE A 14 5.86 11.00 -8.04
N PHE A 15 4.66 11.01 -7.49
CA PHE A 15 4.29 11.89 -6.38
C PHE A 15 3.75 11.07 -5.22
N THR A 16 4.01 11.54 -4.01
CA THR A 16 3.52 10.92 -2.78
C THR A 16 3.16 12.00 -1.78
N ALA A 17 2.17 11.71 -0.93
CA ALA A 17 1.82 12.58 0.20
C ALA A 17 1.78 11.72 1.47
N ARG A 18 2.80 11.88 2.32
CA ARG A 18 2.94 11.06 3.52
C ARG A 18 2.12 11.57 4.69
N ASP A 19 1.91 12.87 4.77
CA ASP A 19 1.34 13.54 5.92
C ASP A 19 -0.11 13.96 5.71
N LEU A 20 -0.86 13.14 4.95
CA LEU A 20 -2.28 13.41 4.74
C LEU A 20 -3.04 13.32 6.05
N PRO A 21 -3.91 14.31 6.33
CA PRO A 21 -4.79 14.21 7.49
C PRO A 21 -5.78 13.06 7.32
N LEU A 22 -6.19 12.47 8.43
CA LEU A 22 -7.13 11.33 8.44
C LEU A 22 -6.61 10.12 7.68
N LYS A 23 -5.28 9.96 7.61
CA LYS A 23 -4.66 8.81 6.99
C LYS A 23 -4.98 7.52 7.75
N SER A 24 -5.12 7.62 9.07
CA SER A 24 -5.48 6.50 9.92
C SER A 24 -6.56 6.92 10.91
N GLY A 25 -7.27 5.94 11.49
CA GLY A 25 -8.34 6.18 12.44
C GLY A 25 -9.72 5.87 11.87
N PRO A 26 -10.80 6.13 12.63
CA PRO A 26 -12.15 5.71 12.25
C PRO A 26 -12.69 6.38 10.99
N PHE A 27 -12.15 7.54 10.62
CA PHE A 27 -12.58 8.26 9.42
C PHE A 27 -11.53 8.24 8.33
N ALA A 28 -10.53 7.35 8.46
CA ALA A 28 -9.46 7.24 7.47
C ALA A 28 -10.00 6.71 6.16
N SER A 29 -9.64 7.37 5.06
CA SER A 29 -10.04 6.96 3.72
C SER A 29 -8.92 6.20 2.99
N ASN A 30 -7.73 6.13 3.59
CA ASN A 30 -6.56 5.52 2.96
C ASN A 30 -5.94 4.47 3.87
N SER A 31 -6.73 3.45 4.19
CA SER A 31 -6.28 2.36 5.06
C SER A 31 -6.93 1.05 4.64
N ILE A 32 -6.32 -0.06 5.08
CA ILE A 32 -6.88 -1.39 4.88
C ILE A 32 -7.18 -2.03 6.22
N PRO A 33 -8.28 -2.80 6.33
CA PRO A 33 -8.57 -3.51 7.57
C PRO A 33 -7.68 -4.75 7.69
N ILE A 34 -7.03 -4.90 8.84
CA ILE A 34 -6.26 -6.12 9.16
C ILE A 34 -7.17 -7.11 9.85
N SER A 35 -8.00 -6.61 10.78
CA SER A 35 -8.99 -7.38 11.51
C SER A 35 -10.15 -6.45 11.85
N LEU A 36 -11.14 -6.94 12.60
CA LEU A 36 -12.30 -6.14 12.98
C LEU A 36 -11.93 -4.89 13.79
N THR A 37 -10.82 -4.94 14.50
CA THR A 37 -10.41 -3.85 15.39
C THR A 37 -9.09 -3.19 14.99
N SER A 38 -8.47 -3.63 13.91
CA SER A 38 -7.16 -3.12 13.51
C SER A 38 -7.13 -2.72 12.05
N MET A 39 -6.57 -1.55 11.77
CA MET A 39 -6.44 -1.01 10.41
C MET A 39 -5.01 -0.52 10.18
N ALA A 40 -4.55 -0.63 8.95
CA ALA A 40 -3.22 -0.16 8.55
C ALA A 40 -3.35 1.03 7.61
N ALA A 41 -2.71 2.14 7.97
CA ALA A 41 -2.63 3.31 7.09
C ALA A 41 -1.69 3.02 5.92
N LEU A 42 -2.03 3.55 4.76
CA LEU A 42 -1.28 3.34 3.53
C LEU A 42 -0.60 4.62 3.06
N ASP A 43 0.60 4.45 2.52
CA ASP A 43 1.26 5.49 1.74
C ASP A 43 0.97 5.24 0.26
N ASN A 44 0.61 6.30 -0.45
CA ASN A 44 0.29 6.22 -1.87
C ASN A 44 1.41 6.82 -2.69
N TYR A 45 1.71 6.17 -3.80
CA TYR A 45 2.63 6.69 -4.82
C TYR A 45 1.89 6.69 -6.14
N VAL A 46 1.85 7.85 -6.80
CA VAL A 46 1.07 8.05 -8.02
C VAL A 46 1.98 8.50 -9.15
N CYS A 47 1.87 7.83 -10.29
CA CYS A 47 2.50 8.29 -11.52
C CYS A 47 1.51 9.19 -12.26
N THR A 48 1.82 10.46 -12.39
CA THR A 48 0.94 11.39 -13.11
C THR A 48 1.05 11.25 -14.61
N GLY A 49 2.06 10.53 -15.10
CA GLY A 49 2.22 10.25 -16.51
C GLY A 49 1.22 9.24 -17.06
N CYS A 50 0.88 8.20 -16.27
CA CYS A 50 -0.04 7.15 -16.73
C CYS A 50 -1.18 6.83 -15.76
N GLY A 51 -1.14 7.39 -14.54
CA GLY A 51 -2.19 7.16 -13.55
C GLY A 51 -2.01 5.91 -12.69
N LEU A 52 -0.87 5.22 -12.78
CA LEU A 52 -0.62 4.06 -11.92
C LEU A 52 -0.51 4.51 -10.46
N VAL A 53 -1.17 3.77 -9.57
CA VAL A 53 -1.11 4.01 -8.13
C VAL A 53 -0.59 2.78 -7.43
N GLU A 54 0.37 2.97 -6.51
CA GLU A 54 0.85 1.90 -5.63
C GLU A 54 0.62 2.30 -4.19
N HIS A 55 0.25 1.31 -3.38
CA HIS A 55 0.01 1.49 -1.94
C HIS A 55 1.02 0.69 -1.14
N TYR A 56 1.53 1.28 -0.07
CA TYR A 56 2.45 0.61 0.85
C TYR A 56 1.96 0.80 2.28
N VAL A 57 2.05 -0.25 3.08
CA VAL A 57 1.76 -0.14 4.52
C VAL A 57 2.92 0.59 5.17
N ALA A 58 2.62 1.72 5.82
CA ALA A 58 3.64 2.59 6.38
C ALA A 58 4.21 2.09 7.71
N ASP A 59 3.41 1.38 8.50
CA ASP A 59 3.74 1.00 9.87
C ASP A 59 4.27 -0.44 9.92
N GLU A 60 5.51 -0.61 10.40
CA GLU A 60 6.12 -1.93 10.52
C GLU A 60 5.38 -2.86 11.48
N GLN A 61 4.79 -2.33 12.54
CA GLN A 61 4.01 -3.12 13.48
C GLN A 61 2.78 -3.72 12.79
N LYS A 62 2.17 -2.96 11.91
CA LYS A 62 1.03 -3.45 11.12
C LYS A 62 1.44 -4.52 10.12
N LEU A 63 2.63 -4.42 9.55
CA LEU A 63 3.16 -5.47 8.69
C LEU A 63 3.32 -6.78 9.44
N LYS A 64 3.83 -6.73 10.67
CA LYS A 64 3.97 -7.91 11.51
C LYS A 64 2.61 -8.51 11.88
N GLU A 65 1.63 -7.65 12.15
CA GLU A 65 0.28 -8.08 12.47
C GLU A 65 -0.38 -8.78 11.29
N ILE A 66 -0.22 -8.25 10.09
CA ILE A 66 -0.72 -8.86 8.85
C ILE A 66 -0.10 -10.24 8.66
N ALA A 67 1.21 -10.36 8.87
CA ALA A 67 1.92 -11.62 8.70
C ALA A 67 1.42 -12.71 9.66
N LYS A 68 0.91 -12.31 10.82
CA LYS A 68 0.35 -13.25 11.80
C LYS A 68 -1.08 -13.66 11.50
N LYS A 69 -1.88 -12.72 10.97
CA LYS A 69 -3.34 -12.90 10.85
C LYS A 69 -3.80 -13.29 9.46
N TRP A 70 -3.08 -12.86 8.43
CA TRP A 70 -3.48 -13.13 7.05
C TRP A 70 -2.81 -14.39 6.52
N GLU A 71 -3.47 -15.00 5.55
CA GLU A 71 -2.93 -16.17 4.87
C GLU A 71 -1.79 -15.77 3.95
N GLN A 72 -0.66 -16.47 4.06
CA GLN A 72 0.46 -16.23 3.17
C GLN A 72 0.18 -16.84 1.80
N VAL A 73 0.37 -16.03 0.75
CA VAL A 73 0.22 -16.50 -0.62
C VAL A 73 1.49 -17.27 -1.01
N ASN A 74 1.29 -18.48 -1.52
CA ASN A 74 2.37 -19.32 -1.99
C ASN A 74 2.67 -18.98 -3.46
N ALA A 75 3.95 -18.76 -3.79
CA ALA A 75 4.34 -18.40 -5.14
C ALA A 75 3.93 -19.45 -6.18
N GLU A 76 3.93 -20.74 -5.80
CA GLU A 76 3.51 -21.81 -6.70
C GLU A 76 2.00 -21.76 -6.97
N LYS A 77 1.21 -21.39 -5.96
CA LYS A 77 -0.24 -21.22 -6.13
C LYS A 77 -0.54 -20.00 -6.98
N ASP A 78 0.25 -18.95 -6.86
CA ASP A 78 0.08 -17.73 -7.66
C ASP A 78 0.25 -18.03 -9.14
N ALA A 79 1.10 -18.97 -9.50
CA ALA A 79 1.32 -19.34 -10.90
C ALA A 79 0.09 -19.97 -11.53
N ASP A 80 -0.83 -20.47 -10.74
CA ASP A 80 -2.04 -21.13 -11.20
C ASP A 80 -3.22 -20.18 -11.41
N VAL A 81 -3.04 -18.91 -11.07
CA VAL A 81 -4.13 -17.91 -11.14
C VAL A 81 -4.21 -17.17 -12.47
#